data_5d10706192b94acc47f52dc092d9993e
#
_entry.id   5d10706192b94acc47f52dc092d9993e
#
_cell.length_a   1.000
_cell.length_b   1.000
_cell.length_c   1.000
_cell.angle_alpha   90.00
_cell.angle_beta   90.00
_cell.angle_gamma   90.00
#
_symmetry.space_group_name_H-M   'P 1'
#
loop_
_entity.id
_entity.type
_entity.pdbx_description
1 polymer ?
#
loop_
_entity_poly.entity_id
_entity_poly.type
_entity_poly.pdbx_seq_one_letter_code
_entity_poly.pdbx_strand_id
1 'polypeptide(L)'
;SDNVTLFVYDSDGNLVARRTKSGADLQAHKGVNLNLPDGNYSLVAWTNLTDGTEIHDAEQLSKAVLGSAAYYAGDPIIHHENDRVYFATKKITVVQSQFRDEELLFDQAHIPLHVHVTGAAAPATRATAPIEVDIVNLHPQMGFDGASTSALKSVYRAQLAYDAETGDYVARVNAFRFLNDNDIQLKLSNSGGEICYKTVELADFMNEHAISVEDKDEAEIAIRFRFNNTSVEGHRSDTKIGIHAKV
;
A
#
# COMPACT_ATOMS: atom_id res chain seq x y z
N SER A 1 -1.99 3.14 -15.11
CA SER A 1 -3.04 3.81 -15.89
C SER A 1 -3.43 5.09 -15.17
N ASP A 2 -3.49 6.20 -15.90
CA ASP A 2 -3.82 7.52 -15.35
C ASP A 2 -5.36 7.69 -15.36
N ASN A 3 -6.06 6.96 -14.51
CA ASN A 3 -7.51 7.12 -14.38
C ASN A 3 -7.88 7.77 -13.04
N VAL A 4 -8.98 8.49 -13.01
CA VAL A 4 -9.61 9.03 -11.81
C VAL A 4 -11.04 8.54 -11.76
N THR A 5 -11.43 7.93 -10.65
CA THR A 5 -12.83 7.58 -10.38
C THR A 5 -13.34 8.46 -9.24
N LEU A 6 -14.32 9.28 -9.55
CA LEU A 6 -15.02 10.18 -8.63
C LEU A 6 -16.35 9.56 -8.20
N PHE A 7 -16.59 9.56 -6.90
CA PHE A 7 -17.84 9.19 -6.26
C PHE A 7 -18.43 10.42 -5.58
N VAL A 8 -19.73 10.59 -5.70
CA VAL A 8 -20.50 11.68 -5.08
C VAL A 8 -21.56 11.08 -4.20
N TYR A 9 -21.53 11.43 -2.94
CA TYR A 9 -22.49 10.96 -1.93
C TYR A 9 -23.33 12.12 -1.43
N ASP A 10 -24.63 11.86 -1.19
CA ASP A 10 -25.52 12.82 -0.55
C ASP A 10 -25.25 12.97 0.96
N SER A 11 -26.05 13.78 1.65
CA SER A 11 -25.93 14.01 3.10
C SER A 11 -26.16 12.75 3.95
N ASP A 12 -26.89 11.77 3.42
CA ASP A 12 -27.17 10.50 4.09
C ASP A 12 -26.10 9.43 3.76
N GLY A 13 -25.12 9.79 2.94
CA GLY A 13 -24.03 8.94 2.53
C GLY A 13 -24.39 7.96 1.40
N ASN A 14 -25.51 8.17 0.69
CA ASN A 14 -25.87 7.34 -0.45
C ASN A 14 -25.16 7.83 -1.70
N LEU A 15 -24.70 6.90 -2.54
CA LEU A 15 -24.07 7.20 -3.82
C LEU A 15 -25.10 7.81 -4.79
N VAL A 16 -24.86 9.05 -5.23
CA VAL A 16 -25.72 9.75 -6.20
C VAL A 16 -25.08 9.89 -7.57
N ALA A 17 -23.76 9.81 -7.67
CA ALA A 17 -23.06 9.80 -8.94
C ALA A 17 -21.70 9.10 -8.84
N ARG A 18 -21.34 8.43 -9.94
CA ARG A 18 -19.98 7.89 -10.17
C ARG A 18 -19.50 8.30 -11.55
N ARG A 19 -18.26 8.75 -11.66
CA ARG A 19 -17.62 9.16 -12.93
C ARG A 19 -16.19 8.64 -12.97
N THR A 20 -15.83 7.96 -14.04
CA THR A 20 -14.44 7.56 -14.29
C THR A 20 -13.94 8.31 -15.53
N LYS A 21 -12.76 8.88 -15.43
CA LYS A 21 -12.08 9.61 -16.50
C LYS A 21 -10.63 9.16 -16.62
N SER A 22 -10.12 9.09 -17.84
CA SER A 22 -8.70 8.92 -18.07
C SER A 22 -7.94 10.24 -17.82
N GLY A 23 -6.64 10.18 -17.60
CA GLY A 23 -5.80 11.38 -17.48
C GLY A 23 -5.88 12.24 -18.75
N ALA A 24 -5.95 11.62 -19.95
CA ALA A 24 -6.12 12.34 -21.20
C ALA A 24 -7.46 13.10 -21.26
N ASP A 25 -8.57 12.48 -20.82
CA ASP A 25 -9.87 13.14 -20.75
C ASP A 25 -9.86 14.32 -19.77
N LEU A 26 -9.20 14.17 -18.61
CA LEU A 26 -9.10 15.24 -17.63
C LEU A 26 -8.29 16.44 -18.18
N GLN A 27 -7.20 16.16 -18.89
CA GLN A 27 -6.39 17.20 -19.54
C GLN A 27 -7.18 17.91 -20.65
N ALA A 28 -7.93 17.16 -21.47
CA ALA A 28 -8.71 17.72 -22.58
C ALA A 28 -9.92 18.56 -22.09
N HIS A 29 -10.59 18.12 -21.02
CA HIS A 29 -11.84 18.72 -20.52
C HIS A 29 -11.68 19.51 -19.22
N LYS A 30 -10.47 19.62 -18.69
CA LYS A 30 -10.13 20.34 -17.45
C LYS A 30 -10.97 19.93 -16.23
N GLY A 31 -11.32 18.63 -16.14
CA GLY A 31 -12.04 18.10 -14.98
C GLY A 31 -13.30 17.30 -15.32
N VAL A 32 -14.17 17.17 -14.32
CA VAL A 32 -15.44 16.43 -14.38
C VAL A 32 -16.60 17.38 -14.10
N ASN A 33 -17.54 17.47 -15.05
CA ASN A 33 -18.77 18.23 -14.85
C ASN A 33 -19.81 17.37 -14.14
N LEU A 34 -20.40 17.92 -13.09
CA LEU A 34 -21.50 17.32 -12.34
C LEU A 34 -22.70 18.27 -12.37
N ASN A 35 -23.90 17.71 -12.56
CA ASN A 35 -25.16 18.42 -12.41
C ASN A 35 -25.88 17.81 -11.21
N LEU A 36 -25.83 18.49 -10.07
CA LEU A 36 -26.37 18.03 -8.80
C LEU A 36 -27.49 18.97 -8.36
N PRO A 37 -28.59 18.46 -7.79
CA PRO A 37 -29.57 19.28 -7.07
C PRO A 37 -28.95 20.06 -5.91
N ASP A 38 -29.72 21.03 -5.38
CA ASP A 38 -29.34 21.71 -4.13
C ASP A 38 -29.14 20.71 -3.01
N GLY A 39 -28.04 20.83 -2.26
CA GLY A 39 -27.74 19.91 -1.18
C GLY A 39 -26.29 19.92 -0.75
N ASN A 40 -26.00 19.12 0.27
CA ASN A 40 -24.65 18.87 0.75
C ASN A 40 -24.18 17.53 0.23
N TYR A 41 -22.95 17.49 -0.28
CA TYR A 41 -22.36 16.30 -0.87
C TYR A 41 -20.95 16.05 -0.35
N SER A 42 -20.60 14.77 -0.27
CA SER A 42 -19.22 14.32 -0.08
C SER A 42 -18.67 13.81 -1.40
N LEU A 43 -17.58 14.38 -1.85
CA LEU A 43 -16.81 13.93 -3.00
C LEU A 43 -15.69 13.02 -2.51
N VAL A 44 -15.53 11.85 -3.14
CA VAL A 44 -14.42 10.93 -2.90
C VAL A 44 -13.84 10.55 -4.25
N ALA A 45 -12.53 10.72 -4.43
CA ALA A 45 -11.86 10.39 -5.67
C ALA A 45 -10.66 9.48 -5.43
N TRP A 46 -10.52 8.50 -6.31
CA TRP A 46 -9.39 7.58 -6.33
C TRP A 46 -8.70 7.65 -7.70
N THR A 47 -7.36 7.55 -7.69
CA THR A 47 -6.59 7.47 -8.95
C THR A 47 -5.74 6.22 -9.00
N ASN A 48 -5.30 5.88 -10.22
CA ASN A 48 -4.39 4.76 -10.51
C ASN A 48 -4.95 3.39 -10.12
N LEU A 49 -6.27 3.23 -10.13
CA LEU A 49 -6.89 1.93 -9.95
C LEU A 49 -6.62 1.04 -11.17
N THR A 50 -6.01 -0.12 -10.94
CA THR A 50 -5.75 -1.16 -11.94
C THR A 50 -6.27 -2.51 -11.44
N ASP A 51 -5.54 -3.59 -11.68
CA ASP A 51 -5.98 -4.94 -11.32
C ASP A 51 -5.56 -5.36 -9.89
N GLY A 52 -4.74 -4.56 -9.21
CA GLY A 52 -4.25 -4.85 -7.86
C GLY A 52 -5.23 -4.47 -6.75
N THR A 53 -6.22 -3.61 -7.06
CA THR A 53 -7.20 -3.10 -6.08
C THR A 53 -8.61 -3.11 -6.63
N GLU A 54 -9.59 -3.34 -5.76
CA GLU A 54 -11.00 -3.36 -6.05
C GLU A 54 -11.80 -2.47 -5.10
N ILE A 55 -12.90 -1.91 -5.59
CA ILE A 55 -13.84 -1.10 -4.80
C ILE A 55 -15.04 -1.97 -4.44
N HIS A 56 -15.38 -1.99 -3.16
CA HIS A 56 -16.53 -2.72 -2.63
C HIS A 56 -17.46 -1.79 -1.85
N ASP A 57 -18.75 -2.15 -1.81
CA ASP A 57 -19.82 -1.49 -1.05
C ASP A 57 -19.95 0.02 -1.31
N ALA A 58 -19.65 0.46 -2.55
CA ALA A 58 -19.59 1.86 -2.95
C ALA A 58 -20.94 2.61 -2.87
N GLU A 59 -22.06 1.92 -2.72
CA GLU A 59 -23.39 2.51 -2.64
C GLU A 59 -23.60 3.31 -1.37
N GLN A 60 -22.83 3.03 -0.31
CA GLN A 60 -22.92 3.70 0.99
C GLN A 60 -21.55 4.14 1.46
N LEU A 61 -21.34 5.46 1.63
CA LEU A 61 -20.04 6.04 1.99
C LEU A 61 -19.38 5.38 3.22
N SER A 62 -20.19 5.12 4.26
CA SER A 62 -19.71 4.52 5.53
C SER A 62 -19.30 3.05 5.41
N LYS A 63 -19.60 2.39 4.30
CA LYS A 63 -19.26 0.98 4.02
C LYS A 63 -18.27 0.86 2.88
N ALA A 64 -18.17 1.89 2.04
CA ALA A 64 -17.31 1.88 0.86
C ALA A 64 -15.84 1.67 1.23
N VAL A 65 -15.22 0.70 0.59
CA VAL A 65 -13.81 0.36 0.81
C VAL A 65 -13.08 0.15 -0.52
N LEU A 66 -11.81 0.52 -0.53
CA LEU A 66 -10.83 0.10 -1.53
C LEU A 66 -10.01 -1.03 -0.92
N GLY A 67 -9.90 -2.17 -1.57
CA GLY A 67 -9.21 -3.33 -1.04
C GLY A 67 -8.31 -4.03 -2.04
N SER A 68 -7.43 -4.88 -1.54
CA SER A 68 -6.59 -5.76 -2.35
C SER A 68 -7.45 -6.78 -3.10
N ALA A 69 -7.32 -6.84 -4.42
CA ALA A 69 -8.03 -7.82 -5.25
C ALA A 69 -7.71 -9.27 -4.82
N ALA A 70 -6.46 -9.57 -4.49
CA ALA A 70 -6.05 -10.89 -4.02
C ALA A 70 -6.69 -11.28 -2.68
N TYR A 71 -6.85 -10.31 -1.76
CA TYR A 71 -7.56 -10.55 -0.51
C TYR A 71 -9.02 -10.97 -0.75
N TYR A 72 -9.71 -10.26 -1.63
CA TYR A 72 -11.10 -10.57 -1.96
C TYR A 72 -11.26 -11.84 -2.79
N ALA A 73 -10.22 -12.25 -3.53
CA ALA A 73 -10.14 -13.56 -4.16
C ALA A 73 -9.98 -14.71 -3.14
N GLY A 74 -9.71 -14.41 -1.88
CA GLY A 74 -9.57 -15.39 -0.80
C GLY A 74 -8.16 -15.93 -0.62
N ASP A 75 -7.15 -15.26 -1.14
CA ASP A 75 -5.75 -15.67 -1.01
C ASP A 75 -5.30 -15.54 0.46
N PRO A 76 -4.79 -16.62 1.09
CA PRO A 76 -4.34 -16.59 2.48
C PRO A 76 -3.04 -15.78 2.65
N ILE A 77 -2.25 -15.68 1.60
CA ILE A 77 -1.04 -14.86 1.50
C ILE A 77 -1.13 -14.07 0.21
N ILE A 78 -1.02 -12.75 0.30
CA ILE A 78 -1.09 -11.86 -0.85
C ILE A 78 0.28 -11.78 -1.50
N HIS A 79 0.38 -12.24 -2.75
CA HIS A 79 1.61 -12.23 -3.55
C HIS A 79 1.68 -11.05 -4.52
N HIS A 80 0.58 -10.32 -4.71
CA HIS A 80 0.50 -9.20 -5.64
C HIS A 80 0.59 -7.88 -4.89
N GLU A 81 1.23 -6.90 -5.52
CA GLU A 81 1.24 -5.54 -4.99
C GLU A 81 -0.14 -4.91 -5.15
N ASN A 82 -0.56 -4.11 -4.17
CA ASN A 82 -1.65 -3.17 -4.36
C ASN A 82 -1.24 -2.10 -5.39
N ASP A 83 -2.22 -1.48 -6.02
CA ASP A 83 -1.98 -0.35 -6.91
C ASP A 83 -1.38 0.84 -6.15
N ARG A 84 -0.68 1.71 -6.88
CA ARG A 84 -0.17 2.99 -6.35
C ARG A 84 -1.28 4.02 -6.34
N VAL A 85 -2.20 3.87 -5.40
CA VAL A 85 -3.42 4.68 -5.35
C VAL A 85 -3.20 6.00 -4.64
N TYR A 86 -3.90 7.03 -5.14
CA TYR A 86 -4.03 8.32 -4.48
C TYR A 86 -5.50 8.59 -4.23
N PHE A 87 -5.77 9.37 -3.22
CA PHE A 87 -7.08 9.59 -2.64
C PHE A 87 -7.32 11.08 -2.42
N ALA A 88 -8.53 11.51 -2.68
CA ALA A 88 -8.98 12.86 -2.34
C ALA A 88 -10.40 12.82 -1.81
N THR A 89 -10.69 13.63 -0.81
CA THR A 89 -12.05 13.84 -0.29
C THR A 89 -12.35 15.30 -0.09
N LYS A 90 -13.61 15.70 -0.34
CA LYS A 90 -14.06 17.06 -0.13
C LYS A 90 -15.57 17.10 0.13
N LYS A 91 -16.00 17.93 1.07
CA LYS A 91 -17.40 18.25 1.27
C LYS A 91 -17.74 19.52 0.52
N ILE A 92 -18.86 19.51 -0.21
CA ILE A 92 -19.36 20.66 -0.97
C ILE A 92 -20.82 20.90 -0.67
N THR A 93 -21.23 22.15 -0.85
CA THR A 93 -22.66 22.54 -0.84
C THR A 93 -23.04 23.10 -2.21
N VAL A 94 -24.04 22.52 -2.83
CA VAL A 94 -24.60 22.95 -4.11
C VAL A 94 -25.83 23.80 -3.85
N VAL A 95 -25.85 24.98 -4.48
CA VAL A 95 -27.02 25.93 -4.43
C VAL A 95 -27.37 26.24 -5.88
N GLN A 96 -28.65 26.18 -6.19
CA GLN A 96 -29.22 26.42 -7.54
C GLN A 96 -28.66 27.67 -8.21
N SER A 97 -28.40 27.56 -9.50
CA SER A 97 -27.96 28.65 -10.37
C SER A 97 -26.53 29.16 -10.11
N GLN A 98 -25.71 28.44 -9.34
CA GLN A 98 -24.30 28.75 -9.18
C GLN A 98 -23.43 27.70 -9.88
N PHE A 99 -22.66 28.15 -10.86
CA PHE A 99 -21.53 27.36 -11.36
C PHE A 99 -20.36 27.55 -10.39
N ARG A 100 -19.76 26.45 -9.93
CA ARG A 100 -18.59 26.48 -9.03
C ARG A 100 -17.54 25.51 -9.57
N ASP A 101 -16.31 25.98 -9.58
CA ASP A 101 -15.15 25.11 -9.78
C ASP A 101 -14.65 24.67 -8.40
N GLU A 102 -14.50 23.36 -8.24
CA GLU A 102 -13.96 22.76 -7.02
C GLU A 102 -12.71 21.93 -7.37
N GLU A 103 -11.64 22.15 -6.61
CA GLU A 103 -10.40 21.43 -6.76
C GLU A 103 -10.31 20.30 -5.74
N LEU A 104 -9.85 19.12 -6.18
CA LEU A 104 -9.52 17.99 -5.33
C LEU A 104 -8.00 17.82 -5.30
N LEU A 105 -7.44 17.88 -4.09
CA LEU A 105 -6.03 17.61 -3.85
C LEU A 105 -5.87 16.15 -3.44
N PHE A 106 -4.98 15.45 -4.11
CA PHE A 106 -4.78 14.02 -3.90
C PHE A 106 -3.58 13.76 -2.99
N ASP A 107 -3.81 12.96 -1.96
CA ASP A 107 -2.78 12.44 -1.07
C ASP A 107 -2.44 10.99 -1.45
N GLN A 108 -1.22 10.58 -1.18
CA GLN A 108 -0.79 9.19 -1.36
C GLN A 108 -1.56 8.29 -0.39
N ALA A 109 -2.31 7.31 -0.92
CA ALA A 109 -3.08 6.35 -0.13
C ALA A 109 -2.35 5.01 0.09
N HIS A 110 -1.13 4.89 -0.39
CA HIS A 110 -0.27 3.72 -0.23
C HIS A 110 1.08 4.13 0.34
N ILE A 111 1.79 3.20 0.95
CA ILE A 111 3.17 3.37 1.41
C ILE A 111 4.01 2.28 0.74
N PRO A 112 4.96 2.64 -0.15
CA PRO A 112 5.91 1.69 -0.68
C PRO A 112 6.87 1.20 0.39
N LEU A 113 6.91 -0.12 0.58
CA LEU A 113 7.91 -0.81 1.39
C LEU A 113 8.96 -1.40 0.46
N HIS A 114 10.17 -0.89 0.49
CA HIS A 114 11.31 -1.41 -0.25
C HIS A 114 12.10 -2.37 0.63
N VAL A 115 12.15 -3.63 0.23
CA VAL A 115 12.85 -4.69 0.95
C VAL A 115 14.13 -5.04 0.21
N HIS A 116 15.26 -4.99 0.89
CA HIS A 116 16.55 -5.42 0.39
C HIS A 116 17.11 -6.52 1.29
N VAL A 117 17.59 -7.59 0.71
CA VAL A 117 18.28 -8.65 1.46
C VAL A 117 19.66 -8.89 0.85
N THR A 118 20.72 -8.56 1.59
CA THR A 118 22.12 -8.67 1.19
C THR A 118 22.80 -9.85 1.85
N GLY A 119 23.76 -10.48 1.14
CA GLY A 119 24.57 -11.57 1.67
C GLY A 119 23.87 -12.93 1.71
N ALA A 120 22.64 -13.05 1.22
CA ALA A 120 21.99 -14.32 1.01
C ALA A 120 22.61 -15.03 -0.20
N ALA A 121 22.58 -16.38 -0.21
CA ALA A 121 23.08 -17.15 -1.33
C ALA A 121 22.33 -16.81 -2.63
N ALA A 122 23.05 -16.76 -3.75
CA ALA A 122 22.42 -16.63 -5.06
C ALA A 122 21.44 -17.79 -5.31
N PRO A 123 20.38 -17.60 -6.08
CA PRO A 123 19.40 -18.64 -6.36
C PRO A 123 20.05 -19.76 -7.16
N ALA A 124 19.83 -21.01 -6.75
CA ALA A 124 20.34 -22.20 -7.46
C ALA A 124 19.72 -22.33 -8.86
N THR A 125 18.53 -21.83 -9.05
CA THR A 125 17.82 -21.72 -10.32
C THR A 125 17.11 -20.37 -10.38
N ARG A 126 16.80 -19.87 -11.58
CA ARG A 126 16.09 -18.60 -11.74
C ARG A 126 14.68 -18.55 -11.11
N ALA A 127 14.18 -19.67 -10.63
CA ALA A 127 12.77 -19.82 -10.29
C ALA A 127 12.43 -19.60 -8.80
N THR A 128 13.38 -19.70 -7.87
CA THR A 128 13.03 -19.66 -6.44
C THR A 128 14.12 -18.96 -5.63
N ALA A 129 13.80 -17.88 -4.97
CA ALA A 129 14.65 -17.29 -3.95
C ALA A 129 14.80 -18.26 -2.77
N PRO A 130 16.01 -18.42 -2.18
CA PRO A 130 16.23 -19.29 -1.02
C PRO A 130 15.64 -18.72 0.27
N ILE A 131 15.10 -17.53 0.19
CA ILE A 131 14.55 -16.74 1.29
C ILE A 131 13.18 -16.17 0.93
N GLU A 132 12.39 -15.90 1.95
CA GLU A 132 11.08 -15.24 1.85
C GLU A 132 11.00 -14.09 2.84
N VAL A 133 10.28 -13.05 2.47
CA VAL A 133 9.92 -11.94 3.38
C VAL A 133 8.42 -11.81 3.40
N ASP A 134 7.84 -12.10 4.55
CA ASP A 134 6.43 -11.90 4.82
C ASP A 134 6.24 -10.60 5.61
N ILE A 135 5.30 -9.79 5.16
CA ILE A 135 4.85 -8.58 5.85
C ILE A 135 3.50 -8.89 6.45
N VAL A 136 3.50 -9.06 7.76
CA VAL A 136 2.34 -9.52 8.55
C VAL A 136 1.62 -8.32 9.13
N ASN A 137 0.31 -8.45 9.32
CA ASN A 137 -0.57 -7.44 9.87
C ASN A 137 -0.80 -6.20 8.98
N LEU A 138 -0.53 -6.27 7.68
CA LEU A 138 -0.96 -5.24 6.76
C LEU A 138 -2.50 -5.21 6.65
N HIS A 139 -3.06 -4.02 6.54
CA HIS A 139 -4.49 -3.87 6.26
C HIS A 139 -4.75 -4.20 4.78
N PRO A 140 -5.67 -5.14 4.48
CA PRO A 140 -5.98 -5.48 3.09
C PRO A 140 -6.96 -4.53 2.44
N GLN A 141 -7.47 -3.54 3.17
CA GLN A 141 -8.44 -2.56 2.69
C GLN A 141 -8.32 -1.22 3.40
N MET A 142 -8.88 -0.19 2.77
CA MET A 142 -8.94 1.20 3.25
C MET A 142 -10.32 1.77 3.02
N GLY A 143 -10.87 2.48 4.00
CA GLY A 143 -12.18 3.15 3.88
C GLY A 143 -12.15 4.36 2.94
N PHE A 144 -13.32 4.77 2.47
CA PHE A 144 -13.48 5.97 1.65
C PHE A 144 -13.35 7.28 2.45
N ASP A 145 -13.15 7.20 3.74
CA ASP A 145 -12.75 8.32 4.62
C ASP A 145 -11.22 8.53 4.68
N GLY A 146 -10.46 7.69 3.99
CA GLY A 146 -9.01 7.72 3.99
C GLY A 146 -8.37 7.00 5.17
N ALA A 147 -9.16 6.41 6.06
CA ALA A 147 -8.63 5.69 7.21
C ALA A 147 -8.40 4.21 6.89
N SER A 148 -7.21 3.70 7.19
CA SER A 148 -6.93 2.27 7.20
C SER A 148 -7.41 1.63 8.51
N THR A 149 -8.67 1.88 8.87
CA THR A 149 -9.25 1.47 10.16
C THR A 149 -9.86 0.08 10.16
N SER A 150 -9.56 -0.70 9.15
CA SER A 150 -10.00 -2.10 9.12
C SER A 150 -9.37 -2.88 10.27
N ALA A 151 -10.18 -3.55 11.08
CA ALA A 151 -9.70 -4.56 12.01
C ALA A 151 -9.13 -5.80 11.28
N LEU A 152 -9.29 -5.85 9.95
CA LEU A 152 -8.82 -6.94 9.10
C LEU A 152 -7.30 -6.83 8.91
N LYS A 153 -6.64 -7.97 8.97
CA LYS A 153 -5.19 -8.11 8.79
C LYS A 153 -4.91 -9.19 7.76
N SER A 154 -3.85 -8.99 7.00
CA SER A 154 -3.37 -9.94 5.99
C SER A 154 -1.86 -10.08 6.03
N VAL A 155 -1.38 -11.14 5.40
CA VAL A 155 0.03 -11.38 5.15
C VAL A 155 0.32 -11.10 3.68
N TYR A 156 1.29 -10.23 3.42
CA TYR A 156 1.80 -9.97 2.09
C TYR A 156 3.19 -10.59 1.96
N ARG A 157 3.40 -11.40 0.94
CA ARG A 157 4.72 -11.97 0.65
C ARG A 157 5.41 -11.15 -0.41
N ALA A 158 6.55 -10.55 -0.05
CA ALA A 158 7.36 -9.75 -0.97
C ALA A 158 7.89 -10.63 -2.12
N GLN A 159 7.65 -10.20 -3.36
CA GLN A 159 8.17 -10.85 -4.56
C GLN A 159 9.65 -10.50 -4.74
N LEU A 160 10.53 -11.27 -4.10
CA LEU A 160 11.97 -11.03 -4.12
C LEU A 160 12.56 -11.38 -5.49
N ALA A 161 13.16 -10.39 -6.14
CA ALA A 161 13.96 -10.55 -7.36
C ALA A 161 15.45 -10.48 -7.02
N TYR A 162 16.24 -11.40 -7.56
CA TYR A 162 17.70 -11.39 -7.41
C TYR A 162 18.31 -10.42 -8.42
N ASP A 163 19.03 -9.44 -7.92
CA ASP A 163 19.85 -8.53 -8.71
C ASP A 163 21.27 -9.09 -8.81
N ALA A 164 21.64 -9.55 -10.00
CA ALA A 164 22.94 -10.16 -10.23
C ALA A 164 24.12 -9.15 -10.22
N GLU A 165 23.82 -7.85 -10.38
CA GLU A 165 24.86 -6.80 -10.35
C GLU A 165 25.29 -6.50 -8.93
N THR A 166 24.31 -6.43 -8.01
CA THR A 166 24.56 -6.12 -6.59
C THR A 166 24.71 -7.37 -5.73
N GLY A 167 24.22 -8.52 -6.18
CA GLY A 167 24.14 -9.76 -5.40
C GLY A 167 23.05 -9.73 -4.33
N ASP A 168 22.13 -8.79 -4.41
CA ASP A 168 21.06 -8.58 -3.45
C ASP A 168 19.72 -9.15 -3.95
N TYR A 169 18.85 -9.49 -3.02
CA TYR A 169 17.43 -9.68 -3.32
C TYR A 169 16.68 -8.40 -3.01
N VAL A 170 15.84 -7.98 -3.95
CA VAL A 170 15.05 -6.75 -3.84
C VAL A 170 13.57 -7.03 -4.09
N ALA A 171 12.71 -6.37 -3.34
CA ALA A 171 11.29 -6.36 -3.57
C ALA A 171 10.70 -4.98 -3.23
N ARG A 172 9.52 -4.71 -3.78
CA ARG A 172 8.67 -3.60 -3.41
C ARG A 172 7.29 -4.13 -3.11
N VAL A 173 6.67 -3.63 -2.04
CA VAL A 173 5.28 -3.91 -1.69
C VAL A 173 4.58 -2.60 -1.44
N ASN A 174 3.49 -2.32 -2.15
CA ASN A 174 2.66 -1.16 -1.88
C ASN A 174 1.62 -1.57 -0.80
N ALA A 175 1.83 -1.12 0.43
CA ALA A 175 0.86 -1.28 1.50
C ALA A 175 -0.18 -0.15 1.44
N PHE A 176 -1.44 -0.38 1.83
CA PHE A 176 -2.33 0.73 2.15
C PHE A 176 -1.76 1.55 3.30
N ARG A 177 -2.02 2.86 3.28
CA ARG A 177 -1.44 3.79 4.26
C ARG A 177 -1.77 3.34 5.68
N PHE A 178 -0.78 3.37 6.56
CA PHE A 178 -0.85 3.03 7.98
C PHE A 178 -0.24 4.16 8.82
N LEU A 179 -0.39 4.10 10.14
CA LEU A 179 0.11 5.09 11.09
C LEU A 179 1.52 4.71 11.59
N ASN A 180 2.21 5.66 12.23
CA ASN A 180 3.50 5.41 12.86
C ASN A 180 3.38 4.36 13.98
N ASP A 181 2.30 4.42 14.76
CA ASP A 181 1.94 3.40 15.75
C ASP A 181 1.18 2.27 15.04
N ASN A 182 1.89 1.22 14.66
CA ASN A 182 1.38 0.07 13.94
C ASN A 182 1.93 -1.22 14.53
N ASP A 183 1.29 -2.35 14.22
CA ASP A 183 1.68 -3.71 14.64
C ASP A 183 2.23 -4.55 13.46
N ILE A 184 2.70 -3.89 12.40
CA ILE A 184 3.22 -4.54 11.20
C ILE A 184 4.58 -5.18 11.53
N GLN A 185 4.74 -6.42 11.08
CA GLN A 185 5.98 -7.17 11.23
C GLN A 185 6.53 -7.58 9.86
N LEU A 186 7.84 -7.45 9.67
CA LEU A 186 8.54 -8.05 8.54
C LEU A 186 9.29 -9.29 9.04
N LYS A 187 8.99 -10.45 8.45
CA LYS A 187 9.60 -11.73 8.81
C LYS A 187 10.44 -12.26 7.66
N LEU A 188 11.75 -12.29 7.86
CA LEU A 188 12.69 -12.93 6.95
C LEU A 188 12.86 -14.39 7.35
N SER A 189 12.60 -15.31 6.43
CA SER A 189 12.71 -16.77 6.62
C SER A 189 13.39 -17.44 5.44
N ASN A 190 13.69 -18.75 5.62
CA ASN A 190 14.06 -19.60 4.48
C ASN A 190 12.84 -19.82 3.57
N SER A 191 13.09 -20.25 2.35
CA SER A 191 12.03 -20.69 1.44
C SER A 191 11.22 -21.82 2.08
N GLY A 192 9.89 -21.60 2.15
CA GLY A 192 8.96 -22.51 2.86
C GLY A 192 8.67 -22.11 4.31
N GLY A 193 9.33 -21.08 4.86
CA GLY A 193 8.97 -20.48 6.15
C GLY A 193 9.30 -21.31 7.39
N GLU A 194 10.05 -22.43 7.25
CA GLU A 194 10.37 -23.34 8.37
C GLU A 194 11.33 -22.72 9.39
N ILE A 195 12.24 -21.85 8.93
CA ILE A 195 13.23 -21.19 9.76
C ILE A 195 13.07 -19.69 9.62
N CYS A 196 12.61 -19.04 10.67
CA CYS A 196 12.60 -17.58 10.75
C CYS A 196 13.96 -17.07 11.20
N TYR A 197 14.64 -16.32 10.34
CA TYR A 197 15.95 -15.73 10.64
C TYR A 197 15.84 -14.43 11.45
N LYS A 198 14.85 -13.61 11.11
CA LYS A 198 14.65 -12.30 11.73
C LYS A 198 13.22 -11.82 11.63
N THR A 199 12.71 -11.25 12.72
CA THR A 199 11.49 -10.44 12.74
C THR A 199 11.84 -9.00 13.05
N VAL A 200 11.21 -8.06 12.36
CA VAL A 200 11.31 -6.62 12.56
C VAL A 200 9.92 -6.09 12.87
N GLU A 201 9.74 -5.49 14.02
CA GLU A 201 8.57 -4.69 14.36
C GLU A 201 8.71 -3.35 13.63
N LEU A 202 7.79 -3.05 12.70
CA LEU A 202 7.95 -1.88 11.82
C LEU A 202 7.87 -0.57 12.61
N ALA A 203 6.99 -0.46 13.59
CA ALA A 203 6.87 0.73 14.42
C ALA A 203 8.17 1.01 15.22
N ASP A 204 8.77 -0.03 15.80
CA ASP A 204 10.05 0.10 16.52
C ASP A 204 11.17 0.55 15.58
N PHE A 205 11.25 -0.08 14.39
CA PHE A 205 12.21 0.28 13.34
C PHE A 205 12.04 1.74 12.90
N MET A 206 10.81 2.18 12.66
CA MET A 206 10.52 3.56 12.26
C MET A 206 10.93 4.55 13.36
N ASN A 207 10.62 4.24 14.61
CA ASN A 207 11.00 5.07 15.77
C ASN A 207 12.53 5.15 15.95
N GLU A 208 13.23 4.01 15.86
CA GLU A 208 14.70 3.95 15.97
C GLU A 208 15.41 4.79 14.90
N HIS A 209 14.83 4.85 13.69
CA HIS A 209 15.41 5.56 12.56
C HIS A 209 14.77 6.92 12.27
N ALA A 210 13.93 7.43 13.17
CA ALA A 210 13.22 8.71 13.04
C ALA A 210 12.42 8.82 11.70
N ILE A 211 11.79 7.72 11.27
CA ILE A 211 10.93 7.67 10.10
C ILE A 211 9.50 7.96 10.54
N SER A 212 8.82 8.90 9.86
CA SER A 212 7.39 9.18 10.03
C SER A 212 6.70 9.07 8.68
N VAL A 213 5.50 8.47 8.67
CA VAL A 213 4.62 8.39 7.51
C VAL A 213 3.40 9.31 7.65
N GLU A 214 3.11 9.81 8.85
CA GLU A 214 1.92 10.64 9.12
C GLU A 214 2.09 12.08 8.70
N ASP A 215 3.33 12.61 8.79
CA ASP A 215 3.62 14.03 8.55
C ASP A 215 4.07 14.30 7.10
N LYS A 216 3.84 13.36 6.19
CA LYS A 216 4.28 13.47 4.80
C LYS A 216 3.14 13.20 3.84
N ASP A 217 3.01 14.04 2.83
CA ASP A 217 2.07 13.83 1.71
C ASP A 217 2.45 12.57 0.94
N GLU A 218 3.76 12.35 0.75
CA GLU A 218 4.33 11.13 0.19
C GLU A 218 5.34 10.52 1.16
N ALA A 219 5.20 9.22 1.42
CA ALA A 219 6.09 8.46 2.29
C ALA A 219 6.49 7.14 1.63
N GLU A 220 7.73 6.73 1.86
CA GLU A 220 8.24 5.40 1.52
C GLU A 220 9.18 4.91 2.63
N ILE A 221 9.30 3.59 2.78
CA ILE A 221 10.16 2.98 3.78
C ILE A 221 11.06 1.96 3.10
N ALA A 222 12.39 2.06 3.33
CA ALA A 222 13.36 1.09 2.86
C ALA A 222 13.95 0.32 4.04
N ILE A 223 13.88 -1.01 3.99
CA ILE A 223 14.38 -1.91 5.01
C ILE A 223 15.40 -2.85 4.38
N ARG A 224 16.60 -2.90 4.96
CA ARG A 224 17.66 -3.78 4.49
C ARG A 224 18.01 -4.83 5.55
N PHE A 225 17.83 -6.09 5.19
CA PHE A 225 18.35 -7.24 5.93
C PHE A 225 19.75 -7.60 5.40
N ARG A 226 20.69 -7.84 6.30
CA ARG A 226 22.05 -8.26 5.93
C ARG A 226 22.41 -9.56 6.61
N PHE A 227 22.68 -10.59 5.83
CA PHE A 227 23.31 -11.81 6.31
C PHE A 227 24.80 -11.55 6.50
N ASN A 228 25.29 -11.70 7.73
CA ASN A 228 26.71 -11.66 8.03
C ASN A 228 27.20 -13.10 8.18
N ASN A 229 27.84 -13.62 7.14
CA ASN A 229 28.53 -14.90 7.21
C ASN A 229 29.79 -14.74 8.06
N THR A 230 29.71 -15.05 9.34
CA THR A 230 30.87 -15.38 10.14
C THR A 230 31.05 -16.90 10.01
N SER A 231 31.81 -17.35 9.01
CA SER A 231 32.32 -18.72 8.98
C SER A 231 33.34 -18.88 10.11
N VAL A 232 32.92 -19.49 11.18
CA VAL A 232 33.85 -20.11 12.12
C VAL A 232 33.78 -21.59 11.84
N GLU A 233 34.91 -22.17 11.39
CA GLU A 233 35.06 -23.59 11.23
C GLU A 233 34.63 -24.32 12.50
N GLY A 234 33.61 -25.18 12.37
CA GLY A 234 33.43 -26.29 13.32
C GLY A 234 32.26 -26.20 14.31
N HIS A 235 31.40 -25.17 14.36
CA HIS A 235 30.18 -25.20 15.17
C HIS A 235 29.06 -24.39 14.50
N ARG A 236 27.79 -24.76 14.76
CA ARG A 236 26.55 -24.13 14.26
C ARG A 236 26.74 -22.63 14.07
N SER A 237 26.72 -22.19 12.83
CA SER A 237 26.86 -20.78 12.49
C SER A 237 25.60 -20.04 12.96
N ASP A 238 25.72 -19.27 14.03
CA ASP A 238 24.70 -18.28 14.37
C ASP A 238 24.71 -17.21 13.28
N THR A 239 23.72 -17.28 12.39
CA THR A 239 23.53 -16.27 11.35
C THR A 239 23.12 -14.96 12.02
N LYS A 240 23.99 -13.97 12.02
CA LYS A 240 23.68 -12.63 12.48
C LYS A 240 23.08 -11.81 11.35
N ILE A 241 21.91 -11.25 11.57
CA ILE A 241 21.22 -10.36 10.62
C ILE A 241 21.26 -8.95 11.18
N GLY A 242 21.89 -8.05 10.43
CA GLY A 242 21.86 -6.61 10.68
C GLY A 242 20.72 -5.97 9.91
N ILE A 243 20.12 -4.90 10.45
CA ILE A 243 19.05 -4.14 9.84
C ILE A 243 19.53 -2.71 9.66
N HIS A 244 19.29 -2.13 8.49
CA HIS A 244 19.67 -0.76 8.19
C HIS A 244 18.52 -0.04 7.48
N ALA A 245 18.27 1.20 7.88
CA ALA A 245 17.39 2.12 7.17
C ALA A 245 18.18 2.91 6.12
N LYS A 246 17.52 3.25 5.01
CA LYS A 246 17.95 4.31 4.10
C LYS A 246 16.79 5.30 4.04
N VAL A 247 17.05 6.52 4.47
CA VAL A 247 16.13 7.66 4.36
C VAL A 247 16.40 8.37 3.05
#